data_b499e5a175b34fbad02549e48e8f43a6
#
_entry.id   b499e5a175b34fbad02549e48e8f43a6
#
_cell.length_a   1.000
_cell.length_b   1.000
_cell.length_c   1.000
_cell.angle_alpha   90.00
_cell.angle_beta   90.00
_cell.angle_gamma   90.00
#
_symmetry.space_group_name_H-M   'P 1'
#
loop_
_entity.id
_entity.type
_entity.pdbx_description
1 polymer ?
#
loop_
_entity_poly.entity_id
_entity_poly.type
_entity_poly.pdbx_seq_one_letter_code
_entity_poly.pdbx_strand_id
1 'polypeptide(L)'
;MRQIAPAVYKLRKIIKNLLRPDAHYLLAVSGGADSLALAHACAALAAQGWGSYSVCHVEHGLRGEEALRDMQAVQRACEAWGLPCFTEHVQAAAYAAQNRLSTEDAARRLRYAALRRIAEQQGAAAIVTAHHEGDQAETLLLRLLRGAGLQGLAGMRAQQGDIIRPLLTLPKSLLEEYCSVEGIAV
;
A
#
# COMPACT_ATOMS: atom_id res chain seq x y z
N MET A 1 10.54 30.05 8.03
CA MET A 1 10.48 28.60 7.78
C MET A 1 9.08 28.12 8.20
N ARG A 2 8.28 27.53 7.30
CA ARG A 2 7.01 26.90 7.69
C ARG A 2 7.33 25.70 8.57
N GLN A 3 6.77 25.65 9.77
CA GLN A 3 6.89 24.51 10.66
C GLN A 3 6.20 23.30 10.01
N ILE A 4 6.93 22.22 9.81
CA ILE A 4 6.37 20.98 9.22
C ILE A 4 5.37 20.40 10.23
N ALA A 5 4.15 20.11 9.78
CA ALA A 5 3.13 19.53 10.63
C ALA A 5 3.61 18.18 11.23
N PRO A 6 3.26 17.89 12.51
CA PRO A 6 3.73 16.69 13.20
C PRO A 6 3.43 15.39 12.46
N ALA A 7 2.25 15.27 11.85
CA ALA A 7 1.86 14.09 11.06
C ALA A 7 2.79 13.89 9.86
N VAL A 8 3.11 14.97 9.13
CA VAL A 8 4.02 14.94 7.97
C VAL A 8 5.41 14.50 8.36
N TYR A 9 5.96 15.08 9.44
CA TYR A 9 7.27 14.72 9.96
C TYR A 9 7.32 13.24 10.38
N LYS A 10 6.32 12.79 11.16
CA LYS A 10 6.28 11.42 11.71
C LYS A 10 6.17 10.39 10.62
N LEU A 11 5.29 10.61 9.61
CA LEU A 11 5.12 9.71 8.49
C LEU A 11 6.41 9.56 7.67
N ARG A 12 6.99 10.68 7.25
CA ARG A 12 8.24 10.68 6.46
C ARG A 12 9.43 10.07 7.23
N LYS A 13 9.52 10.32 8.53
CA LYS A 13 10.55 9.73 9.39
C LYS A 13 10.45 8.21 9.45
N ILE A 14 9.26 7.66 9.63
CA ILE A 14 9.04 6.20 9.67
C ILE A 14 9.38 5.56 8.33
N ILE A 15 9.00 6.16 7.21
CA ILE A 15 9.36 5.67 5.89
C ILE A 15 10.90 5.63 5.74
N LYS A 16 11.60 6.71 6.11
CA LYS A 16 13.07 6.78 6.07
C LYS A 16 13.77 5.74 6.94
N ASN A 17 13.17 5.32 8.05
CA ASN A 17 13.75 4.32 8.92
C ASN A 17 13.72 2.89 8.34
N LEU A 18 12.81 2.62 7.41
CA LEU A 18 12.60 1.29 6.84
C LEU A 18 13.04 1.16 5.38
N LEU A 19 13.04 2.27 4.64
CA LEU A 19 13.45 2.29 3.24
C LEU A 19 14.85 2.91 3.09
N ARG A 20 15.62 2.43 2.13
CA ARG A 20 16.96 2.95 1.84
C ARG A 20 16.89 4.09 0.82
N PRO A 21 17.79 5.07 0.91
CA PRO A 21 17.79 6.24 0.02
C PRO A 21 18.25 5.91 -1.42
N ASP A 22 18.95 4.82 -1.62
CA ASP A 22 19.58 4.40 -2.87
C ASP A 22 18.82 3.29 -3.62
N ALA A 23 17.61 2.94 -3.14
CA ALA A 23 16.83 1.86 -3.71
C ALA A 23 15.55 2.34 -4.39
N HIS A 24 15.06 1.53 -5.34
CA HIS A 24 13.76 1.69 -5.96
C HIS A 24 12.73 0.80 -5.26
N TYR A 25 11.50 1.31 -5.05
CA TYR A 25 10.41 0.60 -4.39
C TYR A 25 9.11 0.68 -5.20
N LEU A 26 8.36 -0.44 -5.24
CA LEU A 26 7.02 -0.46 -5.79
C LEU A 26 5.98 -0.23 -4.69
N LEU A 27 5.19 0.83 -4.80
CA LEU A 27 4.11 1.16 -3.88
C LEU A 27 2.82 0.49 -4.34
N ALA A 28 2.21 -0.34 -3.49
CA ALA A 28 0.90 -0.92 -3.74
C ALA A 28 -0.19 0.07 -3.31
N VAL A 29 -0.88 0.69 -4.27
CA VAL A 29 -1.87 1.74 -4.02
C VAL A 29 -3.27 1.26 -4.42
N SER A 30 -4.18 1.23 -3.45
CA SER A 30 -5.58 0.81 -3.66
C SER A 30 -6.53 1.97 -4.04
N GLY A 31 -6.11 3.20 -3.83
CA GLY A 31 -6.95 4.40 -3.99
C GLY A 31 -7.54 4.93 -2.67
N GLY A 32 -7.48 4.16 -1.58
CA GLY A 32 -7.90 4.63 -0.25
C GLY A 32 -6.87 5.56 0.40
N ALA A 33 -7.33 6.34 1.39
CA ALA A 33 -6.58 7.38 2.09
C ALA A 33 -5.17 6.94 2.52
N ASP A 34 -5.06 5.76 3.17
CA ASP A 34 -3.79 5.26 3.71
C ASP A 34 -2.76 5.02 2.62
N SER A 35 -3.21 4.44 1.50
CA SER A 35 -2.33 4.14 0.36
C SER A 35 -1.92 5.40 -0.41
N LEU A 36 -2.80 6.39 -0.51
CA LEU A 36 -2.50 7.69 -1.11
C LEU A 36 -1.58 8.52 -0.21
N ALA A 37 -1.77 8.50 1.12
CA ALA A 37 -0.86 9.13 2.07
C ALA A 37 0.57 8.56 1.96
N LEU A 38 0.70 7.23 1.87
CA LEU A 38 1.99 6.58 1.65
C LEU A 38 2.64 7.03 0.34
N ALA A 39 1.88 6.98 -0.78
CA ALA A 39 2.40 7.34 -2.09
C ALA A 39 2.86 8.80 -2.17
N HIS A 40 2.04 9.73 -1.65
CA HIS A 40 2.40 11.15 -1.57
C HIS A 40 3.64 11.40 -0.70
N ALA A 41 3.73 10.75 0.47
CA ALA A 41 4.90 10.87 1.33
C ALA A 41 6.18 10.38 0.65
N CYS A 42 6.09 9.26 -0.09
CA CYS A 42 7.20 8.73 -0.88
C CYS A 42 7.58 9.66 -2.04
N ALA A 43 6.61 10.24 -2.76
CA ALA A 43 6.87 11.23 -3.80
C ALA A 43 7.60 12.46 -3.24
N ALA A 44 7.16 12.98 -2.10
CA ALA A 44 7.81 14.10 -1.43
C ALA A 44 9.23 13.76 -0.94
N LEU A 45 9.51 12.51 -0.62
CA LEU A 45 10.86 12.04 -0.28
C LEU A 45 11.74 11.91 -1.54
N ALA A 46 11.19 11.38 -2.65
CA ALA A 46 11.89 11.31 -3.94
C ALA A 46 12.30 12.70 -4.44
N ALA A 47 11.43 13.69 -4.30
CA ALA A 47 11.73 15.09 -4.62
C ALA A 47 12.89 15.69 -3.80
N GLN A 48 13.21 15.09 -2.63
CA GLN A 48 14.34 15.43 -1.79
C GLN A 48 15.58 14.55 -2.05
N GLY A 49 15.56 13.71 -3.10
CA GLY A 49 16.63 12.78 -3.42
C GLY A 49 16.67 11.54 -2.51
N TRP A 50 15.57 11.20 -1.85
CA TRP A 50 15.50 10.04 -0.97
C TRP A 50 14.70 8.91 -1.61
N GLY A 51 15.41 7.94 -2.20
CA GLY A 51 14.82 6.79 -2.87
C GLY A 51 14.17 7.13 -4.22
N SER A 52 13.72 6.12 -4.91
CA SER A 52 12.86 6.23 -6.08
C SER A 52 11.67 5.31 -5.95
N TYR A 53 10.54 5.69 -6.52
CA TYR A 53 9.28 4.98 -6.31
C TYR A 53 8.49 4.89 -7.60
N SER A 54 7.80 3.77 -7.78
CA SER A 54 6.73 3.60 -8.75
C SER A 54 5.49 3.07 -8.03
N VAL A 55 4.33 3.23 -8.64
CA VAL A 55 3.04 2.81 -8.08
C VAL A 55 2.49 1.66 -8.92
N CYS A 56 1.89 0.67 -8.27
CA CYS A 56 1.04 -0.31 -8.92
C CYS A 56 -0.34 -0.33 -8.25
N HIS A 57 -1.37 -0.07 -9.06
CA HIS A 57 -2.78 -0.26 -8.71
C HIS A 57 -3.27 -1.56 -9.30
N VAL A 58 -3.90 -2.43 -8.48
CA VAL A 58 -4.44 -3.71 -8.92
C VAL A 58 -5.95 -3.69 -8.78
N GLU A 59 -6.65 -3.76 -9.91
CA GLU A 59 -8.10 -3.85 -10.00
C GLU A 59 -8.53 -5.33 -10.03
N HIS A 60 -9.55 -5.70 -9.23
CA HIS A 60 -9.90 -7.09 -8.96
C HIS A 60 -11.06 -7.65 -9.81
N GLY A 61 -11.65 -6.87 -10.71
CA GLY A 61 -12.79 -7.27 -11.54
C GLY A 61 -14.10 -7.41 -10.77
N LEU A 62 -14.24 -6.74 -9.60
CA LEU A 62 -15.37 -6.93 -8.70
C LEU A 62 -16.38 -5.77 -8.66
N ARG A 63 -15.97 -4.55 -9.04
CA ARG A 63 -16.76 -3.32 -8.82
C ARG A 63 -17.12 -2.51 -10.07
N GLY A 64 -16.87 -3.05 -11.27
CA GLY A 64 -17.26 -2.41 -12.53
C GLY A 64 -16.81 -0.94 -12.66
N GLU A 65 -17.77 -0.01 -12.85
CA GLU A 65 -17.48 1.41 -13.07
C GLU A 65 -16.79 2.10 -11.87
N GLU A 66 -17.06 1.64 -10.65
CA GLU A 66 -16.44 2.20 -9.44
C GLU A 66 -14.93 1.94 -9.44
N ALA A 67 -14.53 0.72 -9.79
CA ALA A 67 -13.12 0.37 -9.91
C ALA A 67 -12.39 1.19 -10.98
N LEU A 68 -13.08 1.53 -12.07
CA LEU A 68 -12.53 2.41 -13.12
C LEU A 68 -12.30 3.84 -12.59
N ARG A 69 -13.22 4.36 -11.78
CA ARG A 69 -13.07 5.68 -11.14
C ARG A 69 -11.90 5.69 -10.17
N ASP A 70 -11.77 4.65 -9.34
CA ASP A 70 -10.66 4.50 -8.39
C ASP A 70 -9.32 4.45 -9.13
N MET A 71 -9.22 3.66 -10.18
CA MET A 71 -8.03 3.57 -11.02
C MET A 71 -7.65 4.93 -11.61
N GLN A 72 -8.62 5.66 -12.18
CA GLN A 72 -8.38 7.00 -12.75
C GLN A 72 -7.98 8.01 -11.67
N ALA A 73 -8.52 7.91 -10.45
CA ALA A 73 -8.14 8.77 -9.35
C ALA A 73 -6.68 8.52 -8.94
N VAL A 74 -6.26 7.26 -8.83
CA VAL A 74 -4.87 6.89 -8.55
C VAL A 74 -3.94 7.38 -9.64
N GLN A 75 -4.29 7.21 -10.92
CA GLN A 75 -3.47 7.66 -12.05
C GLN A 75 -3.28 9.19 -12.01
N ARG A 76 -4.35 9.96 -11.82
CA ARG A 76 -4.26 11.43 -11.70
C ARG A 76 -3.38 11.87 -10.52
N ALA A 77 -3.51 11.20 -9.37
CA ALA A 77 -2.69 11.50 -8.21
C ALA A 77 -1.19 11.21 -8.50
N CYS A 78 -0.89 10.08 -9.10
CA CYS A 78 0.49 9.72 -9.48
C CYS A 78 1.08 10.70 -10.49
N GLU A 79 0.31 11.12 -11.49
CA GLU A 79 0.74 12.13 -12.47
C GLU A 79 1.06 13.46 -11.78
N ALA A 80 0.17 13.93 -10.90
CA ALA A 80 0.39 15.16 -10.14
C ALA A 80 1.64 15.11 -9.24
N TRP A 81 1.99 13.93 -8.74
CA TRP A 81 3.14 13.71 -7.85
C TRP A 81 4.41 13.26 -8.58
N GLY A 82 4.36 13.08 -9.90
CA GLY A 82 5.51 12.66 -10.70
C GLY A 82 5.93 11.20 -10.44
N LEU A 83 4.99 10.33 -10.07
CA LEU A 83 5.25 8.90 -9.84
C LEU A 83 4.83 8.08 -11.07
N PRO A 84 5.72 7.22 -11.62
CA PRO A 84 5.30 6.21 -12.59
C PRO A 84 4.20 5.33 -12.01
N CYS A 85 3.10 5.12 -12.76
CA CYS A 85 1.94 4.36 -12.31
C CYS A 85 1.62 3.22 -13.27
N PHE A 86 1.56 2.01 -12.74
CA PHE A 86 1.16 0.79 -13.44
C PHE A 86 -0.21 0.34 -12.94
N THR A 87 -1.05 -0.13 -13.84
CA THR A 87 -2.36 -0.68 -13.51
C THR A 87 -2.45 -2.11 -14.00
N GLU A 88 -2.95 -3.00 -13.13
CA GLU A 88 -3.13 -4.40 -13.40
C GLU A 88 -4.57 -4.80 -13.18
N HIS A 89 -5.14 -5.53 -14.14
CA HIS A 89 -6.47 -6.12 -14.01
C HIS A 89 -6.38 -7.60 -13.70
N VAL A 90 -7.06 -8.04 -12.64
CA VAL A 90 -7.13 -9.44 -12.26
C VAL A 90 -8.58 -9.91 -12.13
N GLN A 91 -8.86 -11.14 -12.57
CA GLN A 91 -10.21 -11.71 -12.53
C GLN A 91 -10.37 -12.58 -11.26
N ALA A 92 -10.58 -11.94 -10.11
CA ALA A 92 -10.62 -12.61 -8.82
C ALA A 92 -11.75 -13.64 -8.73
N ALA A 93 -12.94 -13.34 -9.24
CA ALA A 93 -14.09 -14.26 -9.21
C ALA A 93 -13.85 -15.53 -10.02
N ALA A 94 -13.32 -15.41 -11.25
CA ALA A 94 -13.02 -16.56 -12.09
C ALA A 94 -11.93 -17.45 -11.48
N TYR A 95 -10.87 -16.81 -10.93
CA TYR A 95 -9.79 -17.54 -10.27
C TYR A 95 -10.27 -18.25 -8.99
N ALA A 96 -11.14 -17.63 -8.21
CA ALA A 96 -11.75 -18.21 -7.01
C ALA A 96 -12.52 -19.50 -7.35
N ALA A 97 -13.39 -19.44 -8.40
CA ALA A 97 -14.17 -20.58 -8.85
C ALA A 97 -13.28 -21.75 -9.32
N GLN A 98 -12.25 -21.47 -10.11
CA GLN A 98 -11.33 -22.49 -10.62
C GLN A 98 -10.49 -23.18 -9.53
N ASN A 99 -10.13 -22.43 -8.47
CA ASN A 99 -9.21 -22.90 -7.45
C ASN A 99 -9.89 -23.25 -6.11
N ARG A 100 -11.22 -23.21 -6.05
CA ARG A 100 -12.02 -23.46 -4.83
C ARG A 100 -11.58 -22.57 -3.64
N LEU A 101 -11.37 -21.31 -3.92
CA LEU A 101 -10.97 -20.30 -2.94
C LEU A 101 -12.14 -19.35 -2.64
N SER A 102 -12.05 -18.65 -1.51
CA SER A 102 -12.87 -17.45 -1.33
C SER A 102 -12.46 -16.37 -2.35
N THR A 103 -13.39 -15.50 -2.72
CA THR A 103 -13.08 -14.37 -3.62
C THR A 103 -12.00 -13.45 -3.03
N GLU A 104 -12.00 -13.29 -1.70
CA GLU A 104 -11.01 -12.51 -0.97
C GLU A 104 -9.60 -13.13 -1.07
N ASP A 105 -9.47 -14.45 -0.82
CA ASP A 105 -8.19 -15.15 -0.95
C ASP A 105 -7.67 -15.12 -2.38
N ALA A 106 -8.58 -15.29 -3.36
CA ALA A 106 -8.26 -15.19 -4.78
C ALA A 106 -7.74 -13.80 -5.15
N ALA A 107 -8.47 -12.76 -4.76
CA ALA A 107 -8.08 -11.36 -4.98
C ALA A 107 -6.72 -11.06 -4.34
N ARG A 108 -6.51 -11.51 -3.11
CA ARG A 108 -5.24 -11.35 -2.40
C ARG A 108 -4.08 -12.05 -3.11
N ARG A 109 -4.26 -13.30 -3.54
CA ARG A 109 -3.21 -14.06 -4.27
C ARG A 109 -2.85 -13.39 -5.59
N LEU A 110 -3.86 -13.03 -6.38
CA LEU A 110 -3.66 -12.39 -7.68
C LEU A 110 -3.02 -11.00 -7.53
N ARG A 111 -3.44 -10.23 -6.52
CA ARG A 111 -2.83 -8.93 -6.22
C ARG A 111 -1.33 -9.04 -5.96
N TYR A 112 -0.92 -9.95 -5.07
CA TYR A 112 0.51 -10.09 -4.78
C TYR A 112 1.29 -10.69 -5.95
N ALA A 113 0.69 -11.56 -6.77
CA ALA A 113 1.32 -12.05 -7.99
C ALA A 113 1.56 -10.92 -9.00
N ALA A 114 0.57 -10.06 -9.23
CA ALA A 114 0.68 -8.89 -10.09
C ALA A 114 1.74 -7.89 -9.57
N LEU A 115 1.68 -7.58 -8.28
CA LEU A 115 2.66 -6.68 -7.64
C LEU A 115 4.10 -7.19 -7.78
N ARG A 116 4.35 -8.48 -7.57
CA ARG A 116 5.69 -9.07 -7.72
C ARG A 116 6.19 -9.01 -9.15
N ARG A 117 5.32 -9.29 -10.13
CA ARG A 117 5.66 -9.19 -11.55
C ARG A 117 6.09 -7.78 -11.92
N ILE A 118 5.33 -6.77 -11.51
CA ILE A 118 5.67 -5.37 -11.77
C ILE A 118 6.93 -4.96 -11.00
N ALA A 119 7.09 -5.39 -9.74
CA ALA A 119 8.29 -5.11 -8.95
C ALA A 119 9.56 -5.65 -9.63
N GLU A 120 9.51 -6.87 -10.15
CA GLU A 120 10.61 -7.48 -10.90
C GLU A 120 10.91 -6.70 -12.19
N GLN A 121 9.89 -6.36 -12.98
CA GLN A 121 10.03 -5.58 -14.21
C GLN A 121 10.65 -4.19 -13.97
N GLN A 122 10.35 -3.58 -12.82
CA GLN A 122 10.86 -2.25 -12.45
C GLN A 122 12.17 -2.31 -11.67
N GLY A 123 12.72 -3.51 -11.38
CA GLY A 123 13.91 -3.65 -10.55
C GLY A 123 13.72 -3.14 -9.12
N ALA A 124 12.50 -3.23 -8.59
CA ALA A 124 12.20 -2.75 -7.25
C ALA A 124 12.81 -3.67 -6.17
N ALA A 125 13.44 -3.08 -5.19
CA ALA A 125 14.05 -3.80 -4.06
C ALA A 125 13.01 -4.46 -3.15
N ALA A 126 11.80 -3.88 -3.06
CA ALA A 126 10.67 -4.43 -2.32
C ALA A 126 9.35 -3.76 -2.75
N ILE A 127 8.24 -4.40 -2.35
CA ILE A 127 6.87 -3.89 -2.44
C ILE A 127 6.52 -3.21 -1.12
N VAL A 128 6.05 -1.99 -1.17
CA VAL A 128 5.65 -1.22 0.02
C VAL A 128 4.13 -1.11 0.07
N THR A 129 3.55 -1.43 1.22
CA THR A 129 2.10 -1.41 1.42
C THR A 129 1.71 -0.53 2.61
N ALA A 130 0.53 0.07 2.57
CA ALA A 130 0.04 1.04 3.55
C ALA A 130 -0.70 0.41 4.75
N HIS A 131 -0.40 -0.85 5.10
CA HIS A 131 -1.01 -1.45 6.28
C HIS A 131 -0.63 -0.66 7.54
N HIS A 132 -1.62 -0.39 8.37
CA HIS A 132 -1.51 0.41 9.60
C HIS A 132 -1.90 -0.39 10.85
N GLU A 133 -1.93 0.25 12.02
CA GLU A 133 -2.24 -0.40 13.30
C GLU A 133 -3.64 -1.06 13.33
N GLY A 134 -4.64 -0.44 12.67
CA GLY A 134 -5.99 -1.01 12.55
C GLY A 134 -6.01 -2.35 11.79
N ASP A 135 -5.27 -2.47 10.70
CA ASP A 135 -5.14 -3.73 9.94
C ASP A 135 -4.47 -4.83 10.78
N GLN A 136 -3.54 -4.41 11.65
CA GLN A 136 -2.90 -5.32 12.59
C GLN A 136 -3.90 -5.91 13.58
N ALA A 137 -4.75 -5.04 14.18
CA ALA A 137 -5.79 -5.46 15.11
C ALA A 137 -6.82 -6.38 14.43
N GLU A 138 -7.27 -6.02 13.21
CA GLU A 138 -8.17 -6.86 12.42
C GLU A 138 -7.55 -8.24 12.12
N THR A 139 -6.29 -8.27 11.70
CA THR A 139 -5.58 -9.53 11.43
C THR A 139 -5.52 -10.42 12.66
N LEU A 140 -5.24 -9.84 13.83
CA LEU A 140 -5.20 -10.59 15.10
C LEU A 140 -6.58 -11.14 15.49
N LEU A 141 -7.63 -10.32 15.36
CA LEU A 141 -9.01 -10.74 15.65
C LEU A 141 -9.45 -11.87 14.72
N LEU A 142 -9.21 -11.75 13.42
CA LEU A 142 -9.55 -12.81 12.46
C LEU A 142 -8.82 -14.12 12.75
N ARG A 143 -7.56 -14.07 13.19
CA ARG A 143 -6.79 -15.26 13.57
C ARG A 143 -7.33 -15.90 14.85
N LEU A 144 -7.70 -15.08 15.84
CA LEU A 144 -8.36 -15.57 17.07
C LEU A 144 -9.67 -16.28 16.76
N LEU A 145 -10.53 -15.67 15.95
CA LEU A 145 -11.81 -16.25 15.54
C LEU A 145 -11.66 -17.55 14.75
N ARG A 146 -10.56 -17.73 14.02
CA ARG A 146 -10.23 -18.97 13.29
C ARG A 146 -9.54 -20.02 14.17
N GLY A 147 -9.42 -19.79 15.47
CA GLY A 147 -8.82 -20.75 16.42
C GLY A 147 -7.29 -20.85 16.31
N ALA A 148 -6.60 -19.81 15.87
CA ALA A 148 -5.16 -19.83 15.83
C ALA A 148 -4.56 -19.94 17.24
N GLY A 149 -3.67 -20.92 17.47
CA GLY A 149 -2.90 -21.02 18.70
C GLY A 149 -1.93 -19.85 18.89
N LEU A 150 -1.26 -19.78 20.04
CA LEU A 150 -0.37 -18.66 20.40
C LEU A 150 0.69 -18.33 19.31
N GLN A 151 1.23 -19.31 18.62
CA GLN A 151 2.17 -19.11 17.52
C GLN A 151 1.50 -18.48 16.28
N GLY A 152 0.22 -18.74 16.06
CA GLY A 152 -0.57 -18.16 14.95
C GLY A 152 -1.01 -16.73 15.22
N LEU A 153 -0.94 -16.24 16.47
CA LEU A 153 -1.32 -14.89 16.88
C LEU A 153 -0.23 -13.83 16.58
N ALA A 154 0.94 -14.26 16.10
CA ALA A 154 1.94 -13.30 15.66
C ALA A 154 1.38 -12.44 14.51
N GLY A 155 1.12 -11.16 14.75
CA GLY A 155 0.57 -10.22 13.78
C GLY A 155 1.41 -10.09 12.49
N MET A 156 1.12 -9.08 11.68
CA MET A 156 1.96 -8.75 10.52
C MET A 156 3.32 -8.21 10.99
N ARG A 157 4.38 -8.49 10.24
CA ARG A 157 5.71 -7.92 10.47
C ARG A 157 5.91 -6.69 9.60
N ALA A 158 6.67 -5.70 10.11
CA ALA A 158 7.03 -4.51 9.34
C ALA A 158 7.75 -4.87 8.03
N GLN A 159 8.56 -5.94 8.06
CA GLN A 159 9.15 -6.52 6.86
C GLN A 159 8.92 -8.03 6.87
N GLN A 160 8.49 -8.55 5.71
CA GLN A 160 8.27 -9.99 5.51
C GLN A 160 8.53 -10.35 4.05
N GLY A 161 9.66 -11.02 3.81
CA GLY A 161 10.14 -11.32 2.46
C GLY A 161 10.34 -10.03 1.66
N ASP A 162 9.67 -9.95 0.54
CA ASP A 162 9.68 -8.85 -0.43
C ASP A 162 8.70 -7.69 -0.07
N ILE A 163 8.02 -7.76 1.06
CA ILE A 163 6.98 -6.78 1.45
C ILE A 163 7.44 -5.98 2.67
N ILE A 164 7.35 -4.64 2.57
CA ILE A 164 7.60 -3.69 3.65
C ILE A 164 6.31 -2.95 4.00
N ARG A 165 6.03 -2.78 5.30
CA ARG A 165 4.84 -2.12 5.85
C ARG A 165 5.26 -1.00 6.80
N PRO A 166 5.65 0.16 6.28
CA PRO A 166 6.21 1.22 7.13
C PRO A 166 5.18 1.81 8.09
N LEU A 167 3.89 1.75 7.77
CA LEU A 167 2.83 2.38 8.54
C LEU A 167 2.24 1.47 9.64
N LEU A 168 2.75 0.25 9.80
CA LEU A 168 2.14 -0.80 10.61
C LEU A 168 1.94 -0.44 12.10
N THR A 169 2.70 0.53 12.61
CA THR A 169 2.63 1.02 14.00
C THR A 169 1.98 2.40 14.09
N LEU A 170 1.42 2.92 13.00
CA LEU A 170 0.76 4.22 12.98
C LEU A 170 -0.76 4.06 13.10
N PRO A 171 -1.42 4.91 13.91
CA PRO A 171 -2.87 4.95 13.93
C PRO A 171 -3.42 5.57 12.65
N LYS A 172 -4.59 5.10 12.22
CA LYS A 172 -5.28 5.60 11.02
C LYS A 172 -5.51 7.12 11.07
N SER A 173 -5.82 7.66 12.24
CA SER A 173 -6.03 9.11 12.45
C SER A 173 -4.84 9.97 12.03
N LEU A 174 -3.60 9.45 12.17
CA LEU A 174 -2.40 10.16 11.71
C LEU A 174 -2.34 10.21 10.17
N LEU A 175 -2.80 9.18 9.48
CA LEU A 175 -2.85 9.14 8.01
C LEU A 175 -3.95 10.07 7.48
N GLU A 176 -5.10 10.12 8.16
CA GLU A 176 -6.18 11.06 7.86
C GLU A 176 -5.73 12.52 8.09
N GLU A 177 -5.04 12.81 9.20
CA GLU A 177 -4.42 14.11 9.46
C GLU A 177 -3.42 14.47 8.36
N TYR A 178 -2.56 13.51 7.96
CA TYR A 178 -1.61 13.72 6.87
C TYR A 178 -2.32 14.11 5.57
N CYS A 179 -3.36 13.36 5.17
CA CYS A 179 -4.14 13.67 3.97
C CYS A 179 -4.76 15.06 4.02
N SER A 180 -5.33 15.43 5.18
CA SER A 180 -5.93 16.76 5.39
C SER A 180 -4.90 17.89 5.27
N VAL A 181 -3.73 17.73 5.89
CA VAL A 181 -2.65 18.74 5.87
C VAL A 181 -2.05 18.92 4.47
N GLU A 182 -1.87 17.84 3.74
CA GLU A 182 -1.28 17.85 2.39
C GLU A 182 -2.33 18.06 1.28
N GLY A 183 -3.62 18.18 1.64
CA GLY A 183 -4.71 18.44 0.69
C GLY A 183 -5.00 17.27 -0.25
N ILE A 184 -4.80 16.03 0.21
CA ILE A 184 -5.05 14.84 -0.58
C ILE A 184 -6.54 14.53 -0.53
N ALA A 185 -7.20 14.57 -1.70
CA ALA A 185 -8.60 14.18 -1.83
C ALA A 185 -8.72 12.65 -1.76
N VAL A 186 -9.57 12.14 -0.87
CA VAL A 186 -9.83 10.72 -0.63
C VAL A 186 -11.32 10.45 -0.56
#